data_1be162a104a14d35073a72d386344c2c
#
_entry.id   1be162a104a14d35073a72d386344c2c
#
_cell.length_a   1.000
_cell.length_b   1.000
_cell.length_c   1.000
_cell.angle_alpha   90.00
_cell.angle_beta   90.00
_cell.angle_gamma   90.00
#
_symmetry.space_group_name_H-M   'P 1'
#
loop_
_entity.id
_entity.type
_entity.pdbx_description
1 polymer ?
#
loop_
_entity_poly.entity_id
_entity_poly.type
_entity_poly.pdbx_seq_one_letter_code
_entity_poly.pdbx_strand_id
1 'polypeptide(L)'
;ETNTENGSGEQRPEGIGHAFLKLFVILLILVGLAGGSVGIVALRRKQILHERNSCFFQKDINRGICEISYAIYRIFRDAKEAGVLQDVPEQNDDREFARQTEKILPWMEEGTYTAIVELVERASFGPDPLTKKDRARCYQFYESLEQQFWTQMPKQKRFWWKYMKAYKTS
;
A
#
# COMPACT_ATOMS: atom_id res chain seq x y z
N GLU A 1 -41.50 29.75 72.66
CA GLU A 1 -40.58 30.48 71.79
C GLU A 1 -39.81 29.45 70.96
N THR A 2 -40.23 29.38 69.73
CA THR A 2 -39.71 28.44 68.74
C THR A 2 -38.67 29.14 67.87
N ASN A 3 -37.44 28.72 67.90
CA ASN A 3 -36.42 29.12 66.95
C ASN A 3 -36.25 28.04 65.90
N THR A 4 -36.70 28.38 64.69
CA THR A 4 -36.54 27.60 63.50
C THR A 4 -35.29 28.12 62.75
N GLU A 5 -34.16 27.42 62.88
CA GLU A 5 -32.99 27.67 62.00
C GLU A 5 -33.17 26.93 60.68
N ASN A 6 -33.36 27.71 59.66
CA ASN A 6 -33.36 27.30 58.28
C ASN A 6 -31.88 27.18 57.83
N GLY A 7 -31.32 26.00 57.89
CA GLY A 7 -30.04 25.66 57.24
C GLY A 7 -30.26 25.38 55.75
N SER A 8 -30.18 26.42 54.91
CA SER A 8 -30.05 26.23 53.44
C SER A 8 -28.68 25.67 53.10
N GLY A 9 -28.63 24.36 53.01
CA GLY A 9 -27.45 23.65 52.48
C GLY A 9 -27.27 23.97 51.02
N GLU A 10 -26.28 24.79 50.72
CA GLU A 10 -25.75 25.00 49.38
C GLU A 10 -25.19 23.68 48.83
N GLN A 11 -26.00 22.99 48.05
CA GLN A 11 -25.52 21.86 47.26
C GLN A 11 -24.60 22.39 46.16
N ARG A 12 -23.30 22.41 46.38
CA ARG A 12 -22.30 22.61 45.33
C ARG A 12 -22.48 21.50 44.28
N PRO A 13 -22.54 21.84 42.99
CA PRO A 13 -22.63 20.85 41.94
C PRO A 13 -21.26 20.19 41.75
N GLU A 14 -20.91 19.21 42.61
CA GLU A 14 -19.67 18.43 42.48
C GLU A 14 -19.64 17.49 41.29
N GLY A 15 -20.75 17.34 40.56
CA GLY A 15 -20.85 16.38 39.45
C GLY A 15 -20.22 16.81 38.12
N ILE A 16 -20.11 18.11 37.87
CA ILE A 16 -19.72 18.63 36.52
C ILE A 16 -18.21 18.46 36.30
N GLY A 17 -17.38 18.74 37.29
CA GLY A 17 -15.93 18.59 37.21
C GLY A 17 -15.46 17.14 36.97
N HIS A 18 -16.09 16.18 37.66
CA HIS A 18 -15.78 14.75 37.46
C HIS A 18 -16.25 14.21 36.10
N ALA A 19 -17.36 14.71 35.58
CA ALA A 19 -17.82 14.33 34.25
C ALA A 19 -16.86 14.84 33.16
N PHE A 20 -16.41 16.10 33.25
CA PHE A 20 -15.41 16.67 32.35
C PHE A 20 -14.07 15.93 32.43
N LEU A 21 -13.59 15.59 33.62
CA LEU A 21 -12.35 14.86 33.80
C LEU A 21 -12.42 13.45 33.16
N LYS A 22 -13.52 12.73 33.35
CA LYS A 22 -13.75 11.42 32.72
C LYS A 22 -13.77 11.53 31.20
N LEU A 23 -14.46 12.52 30.65
CA LEU A 23 -14.56 12.76 29.21
C LEU A 23 -13.19 13.12 28.62
N PHE A 24 -12.40 13.92 29.32
CA PHE A 24 -11.04 14.28 28.92
C PHE A 24 -10.10 13.05 28.91
N VAL A 25 -10.17 12.20 29.94
CA VAL A 25 -9.38 10.95 29.99
C VAL A 25 -9.77 10.00 28.87
N ILE A 26 -11.06 9.83 28.59
CA ILE A 26 -11.55 9.02 27.46
C ILE A 26 -11.02 9.58 26.14
N LEU A 27 -11.06 10.88 25.96
CA LEU A 27 -10.54 11.55 24.75
C LEU A 27 -9.03 11.30 24.58
N LEU A 28 -8.26 11.43 25.67
CA LEU A 28 -6.81 11.13 25.64
C LEU A 28 -6.52 9.68 25.27
N ILE A 29 -7.30 8.74 25.80
CA ILE A 29 -7.16 7.30 25.46
C ILE A 29 -7.47 7.10 23.98
N LEU A 30 -8.55 7.69 23.45
CA LEU A 30 -8.93 7.58 22.05
C LEU A 30 -7.86 8.18 21.13
N VAL A 31 -7.31 9.34 21.48
CA VAL A 31 -6.22 9.98 20.72
C VAL A 31 -4.96 9.13 20.78
N GLY A 32 -4.62 8.56 21.94
CA GLY A 32 -3.48 7.65 22.10
C GLY A 32 -3.63 6.37 21.27
N LEU A 33 -4.80 5.75 21.24
CA LEU A 33 -5.10 4.57 20.44
C LEU A 33 -5.06 4.91 18.93
N ALA A 34 -5.64 6.04 18.51
CA ALA A 34 -5.61 6.47 17.12
C ALA A 34 -4.17 6.79 16.66
N GLY A 35 -3.40 7.53 17.47
CA GLY A 35 -1.99 7.84 17.17
C GLY A 35 -1.11 6.59 17.12
N GLY A 36 -1.29 5.67 18.08
CA GLY A 36 -0.59 4.39 18.12
C GLY A 36 -0.86 3.52 16.89
N SER A 37 -2.12 3.42 16.48
CA SER A 37 -2.50 2.63 15.29
C SER A 37 -1.89 3.17 13.99
N VAL A 38 -1.85 4.48 13.80
CA VAL A 38 -1.20 5.12 12.64
C VAL A 38 0.31 4.84 12.64
N GLY A 39 0.96 4.93 13.82
CA GLY A 39 2.38 4.62 13.96
C GLY A 39 2.71 3.16 13.59
N ILE A 40 1.91 2.21 14.07
CA ILE A 40 2.08 0.78 13.75
C ILE A 40 1.92 0.52 12.24
N VAL A 41 0.90 1.11 11.61
CA VAL A 41 0.68 0.96 10.16
C VAL A 41 1.83 1.55 9.34
N ALA A 42 2.36 2.71 9.76
CA ALA A 42 3.51 3.33 9.10
C ALA A 42 4.80 2.50 9.24
N LEU A 43 5.06 1.94 10.43
CA LEU A 43 6.21 1.05 10.67
C LEU A 43 6.09 -0.24 9.85
N ARG A 44 4.92 -0.87 9.85
CA ARG A 44 4.64 -2.05 9.03
C ARG A 44 4.86 -1.79 7.55
N ARG A 45 4.38 -0.65 7.04
CA ARG A 45 4.63 -0.24 5.66
C ARG A 45 6.12 -0.13 5.35
N LYS A 46 6.90 0.51 6.23
CA LYS A 46 8.35 0.65 6.07
C LYS A 46 9.05 -0.71 6.04
N GLN A 47 8.64 -1.63 6.91
CA GLN A 47 9.16 -2.99 6.93
C GLN A 47 8.86 -3.75 5.63
N ILE A 48 7.61 -3.75 5.17
CA ILE A 48 7.22 -4.41 3.90
C ILE A 48 8.00 -3.84 2.71
N LEU A 49 8.18 -2.51 2.64
CA LEU A 49 8.97 -1.88 1.58
C LEU A 49 10.45 -2.29 1.65
N HIS A 50 11.01 -2.38 2.86
CA HIS A 50 12.38 -2.81 3.05
C HIS A 50 12.59 -4.27 2.64
N GLU A 51 11.73 -5.17 3.09
CA GLU A 51 11.77 -6.60 2.73
C GLU A 51 11.63 -6.78 1.21
N ARG A 52 10.68 -6.09 0.58
CA ARG A 52 10.48 -6.13 -0.88
C ARG A 52 11.71 -5.65 -1.64
N ASN A 53 12.29 -4.53 -1.24
CA ASN A 53 13.51 -4.03 -1.86
C ASN A 53 14.69 -5.00 -1.65
N SER A 54 14.80 -5.62 -0.48
CA SER A 54 15.81 -6.66 -0.22
C SER A 54 15.69 -7.84 -1.19
N CYS A 55 14.46 -8.29 -1.48
CA CYS A 55 14.20 -9.36 -2.45
C CYS A 55 14.55 -8.91 -3.87
N PHE A 56 14.21 -7.69 -4.27
CA PHE A 56 14.48 -7.17 -5.61
C PHE A 56 15.98 -7.00 -5.88
N PHE A 57 16.74 -6.54 -4.89
CA PHE A 57 18.16 -6.21 -5.01
C PHE A 57 19.09 -7.24 -4.36
N GLN A 58 18.63 -8.48 -4.21
CA GLN A 58 19.49 -9.56 -3.73
C GLN A 58 20.68 -9.84 -4.67
N LYS A 59 21.65 -10.63 -4.18
CA LYS A 59 22.89 -10.92 -4.94
C LYS A 59 22.61 -11.61 -6.27
N ASP A 60 21.70 -12.56 -6.28
CA ASP A 60 21.24 -13.25 -7.49
C ASP A 60 20.33 -12.31 -8.30
N ILE A 61 20.82 -11.89 -9.46
CA ILE A 61 20.14 -10.96 -10.35
C ILE A 61 18.90 -11.60 -10.95
N ASN A 62 19.00 -12.84 -11.42
CA ASN A 62 17.89 -13.56 -12.04
C ASN A 62 16.75 -13.74 -11.06
N ARG A 63 17.05 -14.16 -9.85
CA ARG A 63 16.05 -14.27 -8.79
C ARG A 63 15.43 -12.92 -8.44
N GLY A 64 16.22 -11.83 -8.41
CA GLY A 64 15.72 -10.49 -8.21
C GLY A 64 14.73 -10.05 -9.29
N ILE A 65 14.99 -10.39 -10.57
CA ILE A 65 14.07 -10.13 -11.69
C ILE A 65 12.77 -10.92 -11.53
N CYS A 66 12.83 -12.19 -11.15
CA CYS A 66 11.64 -12.99 -10.89
C CYS A 66 10.79 -12.41 -9.75
N GLU A 67 11.41 -11.94 -8.67
CA GLU A 67 10.69 -11.29 -7.57
C GLU A 67 10.00 -9.98 -8.00
N ILE A 68 10.66 -9.19 -8.88
CA ILE A 68 10.04 -8.00 -9.48
C ILE A 68 8.84 -8.40 -10.34
N SER A 69 8.94 -9.46 -11.13
CA SER A 69 7.82 -9.98 -11.93
C SER A 69 6.61 -10.34 -11.06
N TYR A 70 6.81 -11.09 -9.98
CA TYR A 70 5.72 -11.39 -9.03
C TYR A 70 5.08 -10.12 -8.43
N ALA A 71 5.89 -9.09 -8.20
CA ALA A 71 5.37 -7.83 -7.72
C ALA A 71 4.55 -7.09 -8.79
N ILE A 72 4.95 -7.16 -10.07
CA ILE A 72 4.19 -6.62 -11.22
C ILE A 72 2.81 -7.29 -11.30
N TYR A 73 2.73 -8.61 -11.24
CA TYR A 73 1.45 -9.33 -11.22
C TYR A 73 0.57 -8.91 -10.06
N ARG A 74 1.17 -8.74 -8.89
CA ARG A 74 0.45 -8.28 -7.70
C ARG A 74 -0.15 -6.90 -7.91
N ILE A 75 0.58 -5.97 -8.55
CA ILE A 75 0.07 -4.64 -8.88
C ILE A 75 -1.17 -4.73 -9.78
N PHE A 76 -1.14 -5.53 -10.84
CA PHE A 76 -2.29 -5.70 -11.74
C PHE A 76 -3.51 -6.26 -11.00
N ARG A 77 -3.32 -7.30 -10.20
CA ARG A 77 -4.39 -7.88 -9.38
C ARG A 77 -4.97 -6.85 -8.41
N ASP A 78 -4.11 -6.12 -7.70
CA ASP A 78 -4.53 -5.13 -6.72
C ASP A 78 -5.21 -3.92 -7.39
N ALA A 79 -4.80 -3.53 -8.60
CA ALA A 79 -5.46 -2.50 -9.41
C ALA A 79 -6.86 -2.95 -9.87
N LYS A 80 -7.03 -4.24 -10.20
CA LYS A 80 -8.34 -4.84 -10.49
C LYS A 80 -9.24 -4.81 -9.26
N GLU A 81 -8.76 -5.27 -8.10
CA GLU A 81 -9.49 -5.21 -6.82
C GLU A 81 -9.88 -3.77 -6.44
N ALA A 82 -9.04 -2.80 -6.80
CA ALA A 82 -9.32 -1.39 -6.60
C ALA A 82 -10.32 -0.81 -7.62
N GLY A 83 -10.68 -1.54 -8.67
CA GLY A 83 -11.57 -1.08 -9.74
C GLY A 83 -10.93 -0.01 -10.65
N VAL A 84 -9.59 0.05 -10.68
CA VAL A 84 -8.83 0.90 -11.59
C VAL A 84 -8.68 0.22 -12.95
N LEU A 85 -8.60 -1.10 -12.95
CA LEU A 85 -8.62 -1.95 -14.13
C LEU A 85 -9.90 -2.79 -14.12
N GLN A 86 -10.71 -2.66 -15.18
CA GLN A 86 -11.95 -3.45 -15.32
C GLN A 86 -11.72 -4.74 -16.11
N ASP A 87 -10.98 -4.66 -17.19
CA ASP A 87 -10.76 -5.75 -18.14
C ASP A 87 -9.30 -6.25 -18.12
N VAL A 88 -8.91 -6.88 -17.00
CA VAL A 88 -7.60 -7.55 -16.95
C VAL A 88 -7.74 -8.92 -17.61
N PRO A 89 -6.92 -9.24 -18.63
CA PRO A 89 -6.92 -10.55 -19.27
C PRO A 89 -6.69 -11.68 -18.27
N GLU A 90 -7.14 -12.87 -18.60
CA GLU A 90 -6.78 -14.05 -17.83
C GLU A 90 -5.29 -14.39 -18.05
N GLN A 91 -4.61 -14.70 -16.96
CA GLN A 91 -3.18 -14.97 -16.95
C GLN A 91 -2.92 -16.45 -17.26
N ASN A 92 -3.13 -16.84 -18.50
CA ASN A 92 -2.83 -18.20 -18.96
C ASN A 92 -1.46 -18.31 -19.64
N ASP A 93 -1.00 -17.23 -20.26
CA ASP A 93 0.29 -17.11 -20.92
C ASP A 93 0.86 -15.71 -20.66
N ASP A 94 2.10 -15.63 -20.19
CA ASP A 94 2.71 -14.36 -19.77
C ASP A 94 2.88 -13.37 -20.93
N ARG A 95 3.22 -13.86 -22.13
CA ARG A 95 3.41 -13.02 -23.32
C ARG A 95 2.07 -12.50 -23.85
N GLU A 96 1.07 -13.36 -23.88
CA GLU A 96 -0.26 -12.96 -24.33
C GLU A 96 -0.90 -11.99 -23.32
N PHE A 97 -0.72 -12.25 -22.03
CA PHE A 97 -1.13 -11.34 -20.97
C PHE A 97 -0.48 -9.95 -21.14
N ALA A 98 0.84 -9.90 -21.42
CA ALA A 98 1.54 -8.64 -21.65
C ALA A 98 0.98 -7.88 -22.84
N ARG A 99 0.82 -8.54 -24.00
CA ARG A 99 0.28 -7.93 -25.22
C ARG A 99 -1.15 -7.40 -25.05
N GLN A 100 -2.00 -8.16 -24.36
CA GLN A 100 -3.38 -7.73 -24.10
C GLN A 100 -3.40 -6.55 -23.12
N THR A 101 -2.55 -6.57 -22.10
CA THR A 101 -2.42 -5.49 -21.14
C THR A 101 -1.94 -4.19 -21.79
N GLU A 102 -0.96 -4.26 -22.68
CA GLU A 102 -0.48 -3.12 -23.46
C GLU A 102 -1.58 -2.48 -24.31
N LYS A 103 -2.48 -3.27 -24.88
CA LYS A 103 -3.63 -2.76 -25.67
C LYS A 103 -4.69 -2.08 -24.80
N ILE A 104 -4.88 -2.53 -23.58
CA ILE A 104 -5.89 -2.01 -22.65
C ILE A 104 -5.41 -0.72 -21.97
N LEU A 105 -4.11 -0.58 -21.74
CA LEU A 105 -3.53 0.55 -21.02
C LEU A 105 -3.01 1.62 -21.98
N PRO A 106 -3.76 2.73 -22.21
CA PRO A 106 -3.43 3.72 -23.24
C PRO A 106 -2.14 4.51 -22.97
N TRP A 107 -1.59 4.43 -21.74
CA TRP A 107 -0.33 5.04 -21.35
C TRP A 107 0.88 4.11 -21.50
N MET A 108 0.65 2.85 -21.85
CA MET A 108 1.71 1.86 -22.04
C MET A 108 2.01 1.72 -23.52
N GLU A 109 3.28 1.93 -23.89
CA GLU A 109 3.73 1.72 -25.26
C GLU A 109 3.77 0.22 -25.60
N GLU A 110 3.36 -0.11 -26.82
CA GLU A 110 3.37 -1.48 -27.34
C GLU A 110 4.79 -2.07 -27.29
N GLY A 111 4.91 -3.29 -26.83
CA GLY A 111 6.18 -3.99 -26.66
C GLY A 111 6.93 -3.69 -25.35
N THR A 112 6.48 -2.71 -24.56
CA THR A 112 7.16 -2.35 -23.30
C THR A 112 7.06 -3.46 -22.27
N TYR A 113 5.85 -3.96 -21.99
CA TYR A 113 5.66 -5.03 -21.02
C TYR A 113 6.12 -6.39 -21.57
N THR A 114 5.88 -6.62 -22.88
CA THR A 114 6.37 -7.81 -23.58
C THR A 114 7.89 -7.94 -23.44
N ALA A 115 8.65 -6.86 -23.58
CA ALA A 115 10.10 -6.88 -23.37
C ALA A 115 10.51 -7.18 -21.91
N ILE A 116 9.69 -6.83 -20.92
CA ILE A 116 9.92 -7.21 -19.52
C ILE A 116 9.67 -8.71 -19.32
N VAL A 117 8.60 -9.25 -19.92
CA VAL A 117 8.31 -10.69 -19.88
C VAL A 117 9.45 -11.51 -20.49
N GLU A 118 10.03 -11.07 -21.60
CA GLU A 118 11.21 -11.72 -22.20
C GLU A 118 12.43 -11.75 -21.25
N LEU A 119 12.66 -10.67 -20.49
CA LEU A 119 13.71 -10.65 -19.47
C LEU A 119 13.41 -11.62 -18.32
N VAL A 120 12.14 -11.74 -17.92
CA VAL A 120 11.71 -12.69 -16.87
C VAL A 120 11.87 -14.14 -17.33
N GLU A 121 11.50 -14.46 -18.57
CA GLU A 121 11.71 -15.79 -19.17
C GLU A 121 13.18 -16.14 -19.22
N ARG A 122 14.03 -15.20 -19.65
CA ARG A 122 15.48 -15.40 -19.64
C ARG A 122 16.04 -15.57 -18.24
N ALA A 123 15.51 -14.85 -17.25
CA ALA A 123 15.90 -15.00 -15.84
C ALA A 123 15.54 -16.38 -15.29
N SER A 124 14.40 -16.94 -15.73
CA SER A 124 13.85 -18.20 -15.22
C SER A 124 14.44 -19.44 -15.92
N PHE A 125 14.70 -19.34 -17.21
CA PHE A 125 15.01 -20.50 -18.06
C PHE A 125 16.23 -20.29 -18.97
N GLY A 126 16.75 -19.08 -19.07
CA GLY A 126 17.87 -18.78 -19.95
C GLY A 126 19.20 -19.28 -19.39
N PRO A 127 20.12 -19.70 -20.25
CA PRO A 127 21.45 -20.14 -19.86
C PRO A 127 22.37 -18.96 -19.45
N ASP A 128 22.11 -17.77 -19.97
CA ASP A 128 22.96 -16.61 -19.80
C ASP A 128 22.57 -15.78 -18.56
N PRO A 129 23.54 -15.41 -17.72
CA PRO A 129 23.26 -14.54 -16.58
C PRO A 129 22.84 -13.14 -17.05
N LEU A 130 21.75 -12.64 -16.48
CA LEU A 130 21.29 -11.27 -16.72
C LEU A 130 22.14 -10.26 -15.95
N THR A 131 22.10 -9.01 -16.41
CA THR A 131 22.89 -7.92 -15.85
C THR A 131 22.13 -7.08 -14.83
N LYS A 132 22.85 -6.27 -14.05
CA LYS A 132 22.24 -5.26 -13.19
C LYS A 132 21.39 -4.25 -13.98
N LYS A 133 21.73 -4.01 -15.25
CA LYS A 133 20.97 -3.12 -16.13
C LYS A 133 19.59 -3.71 -16.49
N ASP A 134 19.55 -5.03 -16.74
CA ASP A 134 18.30 -5.73 -17.02
C ASP A 134 17.37 -5.70 -15.80
N ARG A 135 17.91 -5.96 -14.61
CA ARG A 135 17.15 -5.83 -13.35
C ARG A 135 16.66 -4.40 -13.12
N ALA A 136 17.50 -3.39 -13.39
CA ALA A 136 17.10 -1.99 -13.26
C ALA A 136 15.94 -1.63 -14.21
N ARG A 137 15.94 -2.17 -15.44
CA ARG A 137 14.86 -2.00 -16.40
C ARG A 137 13.53 -2.60 -15.89
N CYS A 138 13.56 -3.82 -15.36
CA CYS A 138 12.37 -4.44 -14.76
C CYS A 138 11.88 -3.62 -13.56
N TYR A 139 12.79 -3.12 -12.73
CA TYR A 139 12.43 -2.32 -11.57
C TYR A 139 11.84 -0.95 -11.94
N GLN A 140 12.39 -0.27 -12.95
CA GLN A 140 11.83 0.98 -13.47
C GLN A 140 10.42 0.78 -14.02
N PHE A 141 10.19 -0.31 -14.74
CA PHE A 141 8.85 -0.66 -15.20
C PHE A 141 7.89 -0.88 -14.04
N TYR A 142 8.30 -1.64 -13.02
CA TYR A 142 7.53 -1.83 -11.80
C TYR A 142 7.17 -0.48 -11.12
N GLU A 143 8.14 0.45 -10.95
CA GLU A 143 7.89 1.76 -10.37
C GLU A 143 6.94 2.62 -11.22
N SER A 144 7.05 2.54 -12.55
CA SER A 144 6.13 3.24 -13.46
C SER A 144 4.69 2.75 -13.29
N LEU A 145 4.47 1.44 -13.12
CA LEU A 145 3.15 0.87 -12.83
C LEU A 145 2.60 1.39 -11.49
N GLU A 146 3.41 1.35 -10.42
CA GLU A 146 2.99 1.88 -9.11
C GLU A 146 2.51 3.33 -9.24
N GLN A 147 3.25 4.17 -9.96
CA GLN A 147 2.94 5.59 -10.14
C GLN A 147 1.70 5.80 -11.00
N GLN A 148 1.57 5.11 -12.12
CA GLN A 148 0.42 5.24 -13.01
C GLN A 148 -0.89 4.81 -12.34
N PHE A 149 -0.89 3.66 -11.67
CA PHE A 149 -2.08 3.24 -10.92
C PHE A 149 -2.40 4.15 -9.73
N TRP A 150 -1.37 4.71 -9.06
CA TRP A 150 -1.61 5.70 -8.02
C TRP A 150 -2.33 6.94 -8.54
N THR A 151 -1.96 7.47 -9.70
CA THR A 151 -2.61 8.66 -10.27
C THR A 151 -4.07 8.40 -10.61
N GLN A 152 -4.39 7.19 -11.06
CA GLN A 152 -5.75 6.77 -11.42
C GLN A 152 -6.58 6.29 -10.21
N MET A 153 -5.94 6.07 -9.06
CA MET A 153 -6.58 5.52 -7.86
C MET A 153 -7.63 6.46 -7.29
N PRO A 154 -8.87 6.01 -7.06
CA PRO A 154 -9.89 6.77 -6.36
C PRO A 154 -9.41 7.21 -4.98
N LYS A 155 -9.69 8.45 -4.58
CA LYS A 155 -9.22 9.03 -3.29
C LYS A 155 -9.51 8.13 -2.09
N GLN A 156 -10.68 7.50 -2.07
CA GLN A 156 -11.11 6.60 -1.00
C GLN A 156 -10.23 5.35 -0.86
N LYS A 157 -9.65 4.85 -1.98
CA LYS A 157 -8.80 3.66 -2.01
C LYS A 157 -7.31 3.97 -1.88
N ARG A 158 -6.91 5.25 -1.94
CA ARG A 158 -5.51 5.67 -1.82
C ARG A 158 -4.87 5.27 -0.50
N PHE A 159 -5.62 5.37 0.61
CA PHE A 159 -5.13 4.92 1.92
C PHE A 159 -4.81 3.42 1.90
N TRP A 160 -5.74 2.60 1.40
CA TRP A 160 -5.56 1.16 1.27
C TRP A 160 -4.35 0.81 0.40
N TRP A 161 -4.22 1.45 -0.78
CA TRP A 161 -3.10 1.28 -1.69
C TRP A 161 -1.76 1.59 -1.03
N LYS A 162 -1.68 2.75 -0.38
CA LYS A 162 -0.44 3.25 0.23
C LYS A 162 -0.03 2.47 1.48
N TYR A 163 -0.96 2.18 2.37
CA TYR A 163 -0.65 1.66 3.70
C TYR A 163 -0.88 0.16 3.84
N MET A 164 -1.94 -0.38 3.24
CA MET A 164 -2.24 -1.82 3.34
C MET A 164 -1.46 -2.63 2.32
N LYS A 165 -1.34 -2.15 1.08
CA LYS A 165 -0.56 -2.80 0.02
C LYS A 165 0.90 -2.33 -0.03
N ALA A 166 1.24 -1.27 0.68
CA ALA A 166 2.59 -0.69 0.81
C ALA A 166 3.24 -0.34 -0.54
N TYR A 167 2.46 0.20 -1.49
CA TYR A 167 3.01 0.72 -2.73
C TYR A 167 3.66 2.09 -2.51
N LYS A 168 4.69 2.39 -3.31
CA LYS A 168 5.28 3.71 -3.33
C LYS A 168 4.27 4.70 -3.92
N THR A 169 4.21 5.87 -3.31
CA THR A 169 3.43 7.00 -3.77
C THR A 169 4.38 8.18 -3.77
N SER A 170 4.64 8.73 -4.92
CA SER A 170 5.41 9.98 -5.04
C SER A 170 4.74 11.10 -4.28
#